data_4a6e9f9078852e4a413458b5c8db4297
#
_entry.id   4a6e9f9078852e4a413458b5c8db4297
#
_cell.length_a   1.000
_cell.length_b   1.000
_cell.length_c   1.000
_cell.angle_alpha   90.00
_cell.angle_beta   90.00
_cell.angle_gamma   90.00
#
_symmetry.space_group_name_H-M   'P 1'
#
loop_
_entity.id
_entity.type
_entity.pdbx_description
1 polymer ?
#
loop_
_entity_poly.entity_id
_entity_poly.type
_entity_poly.pdbx_seq_one_letter_code
_entity_poly.pdbx_strand_id
1 'polypeptide(L)'
;MPRNIAFEKDFYRISSLNDKEIEFIRLFFRKTSDSFKKELENFIKLYTTFDRDENLFKVLRGILPIDCSEADEAMEEIDSMLDIARNNILEDTYCLFEGESISWLPSLCNQDTSFFYNGKDDQRERFVNFVCMQYYRTAGIKENTMRVLKEAEEYFVNPQFPKGCIKADNLYLPMLWLISAQCSDVLLKAPLTLLINKSNVPFITSDQPVINTKADYSDLSKEITELVFYYPISPQIAILLNDSVCGDKVELTTDDEVTAYNDLLFKASKKMIFSNVPDILEQYKK
;
A
#
# COMPACT_ATOMS: atom_id res chain seq x y z
N MET A 1 7.48 -16.76 -5.26
CA MET A 1 6.87 -16.73 -3.91
C MET A 1 5.82 -17.83 -3.80
N PRO A 2 5.71 -18.55 -2.67
CA PRO A 2 4.62 -19.50 -2.50
C PRO A 2 3.29 -18.76 -2.53
N ARG A 3 2.36 -19.18 -3.40
CA ARG A 3 1.05 -18.53 -3.62
C ARG A 3 0.12 -18.48 -2.40
N ASN A 4 0.49 -19.14 -1.28
CA ASN A 4 -0.38 -19.27 -0.09
C ASN A 4 -0.06 -18.25 1.03
N ILE A 5 0.82 -17.29 0.81
CA ILE A 5 1.33 -16.41 1.88
C ILE A 5 0.53 -15.12 2.04
N ALA A 6 -0.18 -14.67 1.00
CA ALA A 6 -0.57 -13.28 0.93
C ALA A 6 -2.07 -12.99 1.11
N PHE A 7 -3.00 -13.89 0.80
CA PHE A 7 -4.31 -13.34 0.50
C PHE A 7 -5.45 -14.07 1.25
N GLU A 8 -6.05 -13.33 2.18
CA GLU A 8 -7.45 -13.55 2.50
C GLU A 8 -8.23 -13.41 1.19
N LYS A 9 -9.17 -14.31 0.96
CA LYS A 9 -10.11 -14.20 -0.16
C LYS A 9 -10.76 -12.81 -0.09
N ASP A 10 -10.84 -12.14 -1.21
CA ASP A 10 -11.43 -10.79 -1.35
C ASP A 10 -10.64 -9.64 -0.67
N PHE A 11 -9.32 -9.83 -0.40
CA PHE A 11 -8.50 -8.79 0.24
C PHE A 11 -8.52 -7.45 -0.50
N TYR A 12 -8.56 -7.46 -1.83
CA TYR A 12 -8.56 -6.28 -2.69
C TYR A 12 -9.93 -5.95 -3.29
N ARG A 13 -11.00 -6.65 -2.85
CA ARG A 13 -12.34 -6.37 -3.34
C ARG A 13 -12.79 -4.97 -2.94
N ILE A 14 -13.07 -4.12 -3.92
CA ILE A 14 -13.60 -2.79 -3.66
C ILE A 14 -15.08 -2.86 -3.27
N SER A 15 -15.44 -2.11 -2.23
CA SER A 15 -16.82 -1.96 -1.76
C SER A 15 -17.44 -0.70 -2.31
N SER A 16 -18.78 -0.65 -2.42
CA SER A 16 -19.50 0.58 -2.76
C SER A 16 -19.34 1.62 -1.66
N LEU A 17 -19.15 2.88 -2.05
CA LEU A 17 -19.09 4.02 -1.13
C LEU A 17 -20.40 4.82 -1.18
N ASN A 18 -20.97 5.12 -0.03
CA ASN A 18 -22.08 6.05 0.06
C ASN A 18 -21.62 7.51 0.07
N ASP A 19 -22.54 8.46 -0.11
CA ASP A 19 -22.22 9.89 -0.18
C ASP A 19 -21.52 10.41 1.09
N LYS A 20 -21.84 9.86 2.27
CA LYS A 20 -21.20 10.26 3.53
C LYS A 20 -19.78 9.72 3.68
N GLU A 21 -19.53 8.53 3.17
CA GLU A 21 -18.18 7.97 3.11
C GLU A 21 -17.29 8.76 2.15
N ILE A 22 -17.82 9.16 1.00
CA ILE A 22 -17.13 10.06 0.05
C ILE A 22 -16.86 11.43 0.68
N GLU A 23 -17.83 12.00 1.38
CA GLU A 23 -17.67 13.26 2.10
C GLU A 23 -16.62 13.15 3.21
N PHE A 24 -16.57 12.03 3.94
CA PHE A 24 -15.55 11.73 4.94
C PHE A 24 -14.15 11.66 4.32
N ILE A 25 -13.98 10.98 3.20
CA ILE A 25 -12.71 10.93 2.46
C ILE A 25 -12.26 12.34 2.09
N ARG A 26 -13.13 13.16 1.50
CA ARG A 26 -12.81 14.56 1.15
C ARG A 26 -12.42 15.39 2.37
N LEU A 27 -13.10 15.20 3.48
CA LEU A 27 -12.80 15.90 4.73
C LEU A 27 -11.42 15.48 5.29
N PHE A 28 -11.10 14.19 5.22
CA PHE A 28 -9.81 13.67 5.69
C PHE A 28 -8.65 14.30 4.91
N PHE A 29 -8.76 14.37 3.59
CA PHE A 29 -7.72 14.91 2.70
C PHE A 29 -7.83 16.42 2.43
N ARG A 30 -8.66 17.18 3.16
CA ARG A 30 -8.92 18.62 2.90
C ARG A 30 -7.68 19.53 2.94
N LYS A 31 -6.64 19.13 3.68
CA LYS A 31 -5.40 19.92 3.89
C LYS A 31 -4.27 19.53 2.91
N THR A 32 -4.52 18.65 1.97
CA THR A 32 -3.53 18.22 0.97
C THR A 32 -3.34 19.27 -0.14
N SER A 33 -2.34 19.07 -1.02
CA SER A 33 -2.09 19.92 -2.17
C SER A 33 -3.29 19.96 -3.15
N ASP A 34 -3.41 21.01 -3.95
CA ASP A 34 -4.48 21.09 -4.95
C ASP A 34 -4.28 20.07 -6.07
N SER A 35 -3.04 19.70 -6.37
CA SER A 35 -2.72 18.59 -7.27
C SER A 35 -3.30 17.29 -6.74
N PHE A 36 -3.02 16.95 -5.47
CA PHE A 36 -3.54 15.76 -4.85
C PHE A 36 -5.07 15.73 -4.77
N LYS A 37 -5.72 16.88 -4.49
CA LYS A 37 -7.19 16.95 -4.50
C LYS A 37 -7.79 16.60 -5.86
N LYS A 38 -7.13 16.99 -6.96
CA LYS A 38 -7.57 16.62 -8.31
C LYS A 38 -7.46 15.11 -8.52
N GLU A 39 -6.36 14.49 -8.09
CA GLU A 39 -6.18 13.04 -8.14
C GLU A 39 -7.20 12.30 -7.25
N LEU A 40 -7.47 12.84 -6.07
CA LEU A 40 -8.52 12.34 -5.17
C LEU A 40 -9.89 12.28 -5.86
N GLU A 41 -10.31 13.36 -6.55
CA GLU A 41 -11.59 13.37 -7.26
C GLU A 41 -11.60 12.40 -8.45
N ASN A 42 -10.48 12.25 -9.17
CA ASN A 42 -10.33 11.25 -10.23
C ASN A 42 -10.47 9.82 -9.66
N PHE A 43 -9.82 9.57 -8.51
CA PHE A 43 -9.93 8.29 -7.82
C PHE A 43 -11.37 8.00 -7.36
N ILE A 44 -12.03 8.94 -6.71
CA ILE A 44 -13.44 8.79 -6.28
C ILE A 44 -14.34 8.49 -7.48
N LYS A 45 -14.16 9.22 -8.58
CA LYS A 45 -14.91 9.00 -9.81
C LYS A 45 -14.70 7.59 -10.38
N LEU A 46 -13.45 7.14 -10.44
CA LEU A 46 -13.11 5.78 -10.89
C LEU A 46 -13.74 4.74 -9.96
N TYR A 47 -13.55 4.89 -8.65
CA TYR A 47 -14.02 3.96 -7.64
C TYR A 47 -15.55 3.81 -7.66
N THR A 48 -16.29 4.90 -7.87
CA THR A 48 -17.76 4.91 -7.91
C THR A 48 -18.34 4.55 -9.27
N THR A 49 -17.51 4.38 -10.31
CA THR A 49 -17.98 3.99 -11.66
C THR A 49 -18.69 2.64 -11.64
N PHE A 50 -18.17 1.68 -10.88
CA PHE A 50 -18.77 0.36 -10.76
C PHE A 50 -20.19 0.40 -10.19
N ASP A 51 -20.45 1.25 -9.18
CA ASP A 51 -21.77 1.39 -8.58
C ASP A 51 -22.78 2.01 -9.56
N ARG A 52 -22.31 2.99 -10.34
CA ARG A 52 -23.14 3.61 -11.39
C ARG A 52 -23.50 2.61 -12.47
N ASP A 53 -22.54 1.81 -12.93
CA ASP A 53 -22.76 0.84 -13.99
C ASP A 53 -23.67 -0.30 -13.50
N GLU A 54 -23.46 -0.81 -12.29
CA GLU A 54 -24.36 -1.78 -11.66
C GLU A 54 -25.80 -1.25 -11.53
N ASN A 55 -25.98 0.01 -11.10
CA ASN A 55 -27.29 0.62 -11.02
C ASN A 55 -27.95 0.78 -12.40
N LEU A 56 -27.16 1.13 -13.43
CA LEU A 56 -27.66 1.20 -14.79
C LEU A 56 -28.17 -0.17 -15.28
N PHE A 57 -27.42 -1.24 -15.01
CA PHE A 57 -27.84 -2.60 -15.38
C PHE A 57 -29.09 -3.05 -14.62
N LYS A 58 -29.20 -2.72 -13.32
CA LYS A 58 -30.43 -2.99 -12.54
C LYS A 58 -31.66 -2.29 -13.13
N VAL A 59 -31.52 -1.04 -13.59
CA VAL A 59 -32.58 -0.30 -14.27
C VAL A 59 -32.92 -0.94 -15.60
N LEU A 60 -31.93 -1.31 -16.42
CA LEU A 60 -32.15 -2.00 -17.70
C LEU A 60 -32.86 -3.33 -17.51
N ARG A 61 -32.51 -4.13 -16.52
CA ARG A 61 -33.20 -5.39 -16.17
C ARG A 61 -34.65 -5.16 -15.82
N GLY A 62 -34.97 -4.07 -15.09
CA GLY A 62 -36.35 -3.71 -14.74
C GLY A 62 -37.21 -3.27 -15.94
N ILE A 63 -36.63 -2.93 -17.07
CA ILE A 63 -37.30 -2.49 -18.29
C ILE A 63 -37.48 -3.68 -19.27
N LEU A 64 -36.66 -4.72 -19.17
CA LEU A 64 -36.72 -5.89 -20.05
C LEU A 64 -37.93 -6.76 -19.71
N PRO A 65 -38.60 -7.42 -20.73
CA PRO A 65 -39.69 -8.34 -20.50
C PRO A 65 -39.29 -9.49 -19.57
N ILE A 66 -40.22 -9.89 -18.69
CA ILE A 66 -40.03 -10.92 -17.65
C ILE A 66 -39.66 -12.31 -18.23
N ASP A 67 -40.02 -12.58 -19.49
CA ASP A 67 -39.84 -13.88 -20.16
C ASP A 67 -38.67 -13.90 -21.17
N CYS A 68 -37.61 -13.07 -21.02
CA CYS A 68 -36.51 -13.06 -21.95
C CYS A 68 -35.31 -13.78 -21.33
N SER A 69 -35.20 -15.11 -21.52
CA SER A 69 -34.12 -15.94 -21.01
C SER A 69 -32.73 -15.49 -21.51
N GLU A 70 -32.60 -15.03 -22.76
CA GLU A 70 -31.37 -14.49 -23.32
C GLU A 70 -30.92 -13.20 -22.61
N ALA A 71 -31.88 -12.36 -22.19
CA ALA A 71 -31.57 -11.15 -21.43
C ALA A 71 -31.11 -11.48 -19.99
N ASP A 72 -31.69 -12.48 -19.36
CA ASP A 72 -31.28 -12.92 -18.03
C ASP A 72 -29.87 -13.52 -18.04
N GLU A 73 -29.53 -14.37 -19.03
CA GLU A 73 -28.20 -14.91 -19.22
C GLU A 73 -27.17 -13.79 -19.47
N ALA A 74 -27.46 -12.80 -20.31
CA ALA A 74 -26.57 -11.65 -20.56
C ALA A 74 -26.39 -10.80 -19.30
N MET A 75 -27.41 -10.62 -18.47
CA MET A 75 -27.33 -9.87 -17.22
C MET A 75 -26.49 -10.62 -16.16
N GLU A 76 -26.61 -11.94 -16.07
CA GLU A 76 -25.76 -12.76 -15.19
C GLU A 76 -24.28 -12.71 -15.62
N GLU A 77 -24.02 -12.70 -16.92
CA GLU A 77 -22.65 -12.52 -17.44
C GLU A 77 -22.08 -11.15 -17.07
N ILE A 78 -22.86 -10.08 -17.23
CA ILE A 78 -22.46 -8.72 -16.84
C ILE A 78 -22.22 -8.61 -15.33
N ASP A 79 -23.11 -9.13 -14.50
CA ASP A 79 -22.93 -9.15 -13.04
C ASP A 79 -21.64 -9.90 -12.64
N SER A 80 -21.36 -11.02 -13.32
CA SER A 80 -20.10 -11.77 -13.14
C SER A 80 -18.87 -10.96 -13.54
N MET A 81 -18.93 -10.27 -14.69
CA MET A 81 -17.81 -9.41 -15.14
C MET A 81 -17.57 -8.24 -14.19
N LEU A 82 -18.60 -7.60 -13.68
CA LEU A 82 -18.49 -6.53 -12.68
C LEU A 82 -17.91 -7.04 -11.37
N ASP A 83 -18.31 -8.23 -10.92
CA ASP A 83 -17.76 -8.86 -9.72
C ASP A 83 -16.26 -9.17 -9.86
N ILE A 84 -15.85 -9.71 -11.01
CA ILE A 84 -14.45 -9.95 -11.34
C ILE A 84 -13.66 -8.63 -11.36
N ALA A 85 -14.21 -7.58 -11.98
CA ALA A 85 -13.55 -6.29 -12.04
C ALA A 85 -13.38 -5.66 -10.65
N ARG A 86 -14.39 -5.73 -9.78
CA ARG A 86 -14.33 -5.27 -8.38
C ARG A 86 -13.26 -5.99 -7.56
N ASN A 87 -13.05 -7.28 -7.84
CA ASN A 87 -12.03 -8.07 -7.13
C ASN A 87 -10.62 -7.77 -7.62
N ASN A 88 -10.44 -7.49 -8.91
CA ASN A 88 -9.12 -7.50 -9.54
C ASN A 88 -8.52 -6.11 -9.75
N ILE A 89 -9.33 -5.03 -9.82
CA ILE A 89 -8.83 -3.71 -10.27
C ILE A 89 -7.66 -3.17 -9.43
N LEU A 90 -7.68 -3.37 -8.12
CA LEU A 90 -6.58 -2.95 -7.27
C LEU A 90 -5.37 -3.89 -7.41
N GLU A 91 -5.61 -5.21 -7.50
CA GLU A 91 -4.56 -6.19 -7.72
C GLU A 91 -3.85 -5.98 -9.06
N ASP A 92 -4.61 -5.78 -10.14
CA ASP A 92 -4.08 -5.48 -11.47
C ASP A 92 -3.24 -4.19 -11.46
N THR A 93 -3.70 -3.17 -10.74
CA THR A 93 -2.94 -1.93 -10.56
C THR A 93 -1.64 -2.17 -9.80
N TYR A 94 -1.66 -2.97 -8.72
CA TYR A 94 -0.43 -3.36 -8.01
C TYR A 94 0.53 -4.14 -8.91
N CYS A 95 0.01 -5.07 -9.72
CA CYS A 95 0.82 -5.84 -10.69
C CYS A 95 1.52 -4.95 -11.72
N LEU A 96 0.89 -3.86 -12.18
CA LEU A 96 1.53 -2.90 -13.08
C LEU A 96 2.76 -2.25 -12.43
N PHE A 97 2.62 -1.75 -11.19
CA PHE A 97 3.75 -1.14 -10.47
C PHE A 97 4.84 -2.17 -10.13
N GLU A 98 4.47 -3.40 -9.78
CA GLU A 98 5.44 -4.47 -9.54
C GLU A 98 6.20 -4.86 -10.81
N GLY A 99 5.53 -4.88 -11.96
CA GLY A 99 6.17 -5.13 -13.25
C GLY A 99 7.28 -4.12 -13.56
N GLU A 100 7.11 -2.87 -13.18
CA GLU A 100 8.12 -1.82 -13.35
C GLU A 100 9.36 -2.04 -12.45
N SER A 101 9.19 -2.68 -11.29
CA SER A 101 10.28 -2.96 -10.35
C SER A 101 11.38 -3.85 -10.94
N ILE A 102 11.08 -4.63 -11.98
CA ILE A 102 12.05 -5.47 -12.71
C ILE A 102 13.24 -4.66 -13.20
N SER A 103 13.05 -3.39 -13.55
CA SER A 103 14.12 -2.51 -14.01
C SER A 103 14.94 -1.89 -12.90
N TRP A 104 14.34 -1.55 -11.77
CA TRP A 104 14.99 -0.82 -10.68
C TRP A 104 15.74 -1.73 -9.70
N LEU A 105 15.18 -2.90 -9.37
CA LEU A 105 15.80 -3.80 -8.40
C LEU A 105 17.19 -4.29 -8.86
N PRO A 106 17.41 -4.70 -10.12
CA PRO A 106 18.75 -5.02 -10.60
C PRO A 106 19.72 -3.83 -10.56
N SER A 107 19.24 -2.62 -10.90
CA SER A 107 20.08 -1.39 -10.82
C SER A 107 20.54 -1.14 -9.38
N LEU A 108 19.63 -1.21 -8.40
CA LEU A 108 19.97 -1.08 -6.99
C LEU A 108 20.95 -2.16 -6.52
N CYS A 109 20.77 -3.42 -6.93
CA CYS A 109 21.74 -4.51 -6.64
C CYS A 109 23.11 -4.24 -7.23
N ASN A 110 23.19 -3.56 -8.37
CA ASN A 110 24.44 -3.09 -8.98
C ASN A 110 24.92 -1.74 -8.41
N GLN A 111 24.31 -1.27 -7.32
CA GLN A 111 24.63 0.01 -6.68
C GLN A 111 24.44 1.23 -7.59
N ASP A 112 23.55 1.11 -8.58
CA ASP A 112 23.23 2.19 -9.49
C ASP A 112 21.88 2.83 -9.09
N THR A 113 21.94 4.11 -8.70
CA THR A 113 20.81 4.95 -8.33
C THR A 113 20.49 6.00 -9.41
N SER A 114 21.10 5.90 -10.59
CA SER A 114 20.96 6.89 -11.66
C SER A 114 19.52 7.07 -12.14
N PHE A 115 18.72 6.02 -12.14
CA PHE A 115 17.29 6.10 -12.48
C PHE A 115 16.52 7.03 -11.54
N PHE A 116 16.94 7.11 -10.27
CA PHE A 116 16.28 7.95 -9.27
C PHE A 116 16.69 9.41 -9.35
N TYR A 117 17.98 9.71 -9.61
CA TYR A 117 18.52 11.06 -9.62
C TYR A 117 18.59 11.68 -11.01
N ASN A 118 18.91 10.89 -12.04
CA ASN A 118 19.19 11.34 -13.40
C ASN A 118 18.25 10.72 -14.43
N GLY A 119 17.27 9.93 -14.00
CA GLY A 119 16.28 9.30 -14.85
C GLY A 119 15.28 10.29 -15.44
N LYS A 120 14.36 9.78 -16.26
CA LYS A 120 13.20 10.56 -16.68
C LYS A 120 12.36 10.91 -15.47
N ASP A 121 11.67 12.05 -15.51
CA ASP A 121 10.90 12.59 -14.37
C ASP A 121 9.90 11.57 -13.77
N ASP A 122 9.33 10.70 -14.61
CA ASP A 122 8.37 9.68 -14.20
C ASP A 122 9.02 8.47 -13.48
N GLN A 123 10.32 8.18 -13.68
CA GLN A 123 10.96 7.00 -13.06
C GLN A 123 11.08 7.14 -11.54
N ARG A 124 11.44 8.33 -11.07
CA ARG A 124 11.50 8.63 -9.64
C ARG A 124 10.12 8.53 -9.00
N GLU A 125 9.11 9.15 -9.62
CA GLU A 125 7.74 9.12 -9.14
C GLU A 125 7.21 7.69 -9.03
N ARG A 126 7.39 6.89 -10.08
CA ARG A 126 6.97 5.48 -10.11
C ARG A 126 7.68 4.66 -9.04
N PHE A 127 8.98 4.89 -8.83
CA PHE A 127 9.73 4.19 -7.78
C PHE A 127 9.25 4.56 -6.38
N VAL A 128 9.03 5.85 -6.09
CA VAL A 128 8.49 6.31 -4.80
C VAL A 128 7.10 5.73 -4.57
N ASN A 129 6.22 5.76 -5.59
CA ASN A 129 4.91 5.11 -5.56
C ASN A 129 5.02 3.62 -5.22
N PHE A 130 5.93 2.90 -5.90
CA PHE A 130 6.17 1.48 -5.64
C PHE A 130 6.57 1.23 -4.18
N VAL A 131 7.51 1.99 -3.62
CA VAL A 131 7.95 1.84 -2.22
C VAL A 131 6.80 2.13 -1.24
N CYS A 132 6.02 3.20 -1.46
CA CYS A 132 4.87 3.52 -0.65
C CYS A 132 3.82 2.40 -0.71
N MET A 133 3.51 1.88 -1.90
CA MET A 133 2.57 0.78 -2.07
C MET A 133 3.03 -0.49 -1.36
N GLN A 134 4.34 -0.83 -1.42
CA GLN A 134 4.90 -1.98 -0.70
C GLN A 134 4.73 -1.85 0.82
N TYR A 135 4.75 -0.63 1.36
CA TYR A 135 4.50 -0.36 2.78
C TYR A 135 3.01 -0.51 3.12
N TYR A 136 2.12 0.17 2.38
CA TYR A 136 0.70 0.28 2.74
C TYR A 136 -0.13 -0.97 2.45
N ARG A 137 0.26 -1.84 1.51
CA ARG A 137 -0.51 -3.03 1.13
C ARG A 137 -0.37 -4.23 2.07
N THR A 138 0.37 -4.11 3.16
CA THR A 138 0.65 -5.23 4.07
C THR A 138 -0.47 -5.47 5.08
N ALA A 139 -0.58 -6.72 5.55
CA ALA A 139 -1.60 -7.11 6.53
C ALA A 139 -1.50 -6.29 7.84
N GLY A 140 -0.28 -5.96 8.28
CA GLY A 140 -0.06 -5.14 9.47
C GLY A 140 -0.64 -3.74 9.35
N ILE A 141 -0.41 -3.08 8.22
CA ILE A 141 -0.95 -1.73 7.96
C ILE A 141 -2.48 -1.79 7.76
N LYS A 142 -3.00 -2.83 7.08
CA LYS A 142 -4.45 -3.06 6.95
C LYS A 142 -5.11 -3.13 8.33
N GLU A 143 -4.62 -4.00 9.22
CA GLU A 143 -5.19 -4.17 10.55
C GLU A 143 -5.19 -2.86 11.36
N ASN A 144 -4.08 -2.11 11.30
CA ASN A 144 -3.98 -0.83 11.99
C ASN A 144 -4.95 0.22 11.39
N THR A 145 -5.05 0.30 10.06
CA THR A 145 -6.00 1.20 9.39
C THR A 145 -7.43 0.83 9.74
N MET A 146 -7.78 -0.46 9.74
CA MET A 146 -9.10 -0.93 10.15
C MET A 146 -9.42 -0.55 11.59
N ARG A 147 -8.46 -0.66 12.52
CA ARG A 147 -8.65 -0.25 13.92
C ARG A 147 -8.99 1.24 14.01
N VAL A 148 -8.21 2.09 13.35
CA VAL A 148 -8.44 3.55 13.34
C VAL A 148 -9.78 3.91 12.69
N LEU A 149 -10.16 3.24 11.59
CA LEU A 149 -11.44 3.49 10.93
C LEU A 149 -12.63 3.02 11.77
N LYS A 150 -12.51 1.91 12.53
CA LYS A 150 -13.54 1.47 13.48
C LYS A 150 -13.72 2.46 14.65
N GLU A 151 -12.61 3.02 15.15
CA GLU A 151 -12.68 4.10 16.12
C GLU A 151 -13.38 5.34 15.53
N ALA A 152 -13.08 5.69 14.27
CA ALA A 152 -13.77 6.79 13.58
C ALA A 152 -15.27 6.49 13.37
N GLU A 153 -15.65 5.28 12.98
CA GLU A 153 -17.05 4.84 12.84
C GLU A 153 -17.82 4.99 14.16
N GLU A 154 -17.18 4.68 15.29
CA GLU A 154 -17.81 4.74 16.62
C GLU A 154 -17.87 6.15 17.20
N TYR A 155 -16.79 6.92 17.08
CA TYR A 155 -16.62 8.18 17.81
C TYR A 155 -16.75 9.42 16.94
N PHE A 156 -16.58 9.32 15.61
CA PHE A 156 -16.74 10.45 14.69
C PHE A 156 -18.21 10.67 14.33
N VAL A 157 -19.05 10.91 15.37
CA VAL A 157 -20.49 11.12 15.22
C VAL A 157 -20.83 12.58 15.49
N ASN A 158 -21.47 13.24 14.51
CA ASN A 158 -21.91 14.61 14.61
C ASN A 158 -23.11 14.84 13.63
N PRO A 159 -23.75 16.01 13.60
CA PRO A 159 -24.90 16.26 12.70
C PRO A 159 -24.60 16.05 11.21
N GLN A 160 -23.36 16.27 10.78
CA GLN A 160 -22.93 16.04 9.40
C GLN A 160 -22.72 14.54 9.11
N PHE A 161 -22.23 13.80 10.11
CA PHE A 161 -21.96 12.36 10.05
C PHE A 161 -22.75 11.63 11.14
N PRO A 162 -24.02 11.30 10.90
CA PRO A 162 -24.83 10.52 11.83
C PRO A 162 -24.23 9.11 12.09
N LYS A 163 -24.52 8.53 13.24
CA LYS A 163 -24.04 7.19 13.58
C LYS A 163 -24.42 6.15 12.49
N GLY A 164 -23.44 5.35 12.08
CA GLY A 164 -23.60 4.28 11.08
C GLY A 164 -23.58 4.74 9.62
N CYS A 165 -23.37 6.04 9.34
CA CYS A 165 -23.21 6.52 7.96
C CYS A 165 -21.81 6.30 7.39
N ILE A 166 -20.83 5.97 8.22
CA ILE A 166 -19.45 5.63 7.87
C ILE A 166 -19.25 4.17 8.26
N LYS A 167 -18.71 3.35 7.36
CA LYS A 167 -18.37 1.94 7.61
C LYS A 167 -16.91 1.70 7.35
N ALA A 168 -16.19 1.24 8.36
CA ALA A 168 -14.77 0.95 8.27
C ALA A 168 -14.45 -0.04 7.14
N ASP A 169 -15.28 -1.08 6.97
CA ASP A 169 -15.12 -2.10 5.94
C ASP A 169 -15.21 -1.55 4.50
N ASN A 170 -15.97 -0.47 4.28
CA ASN A 170 -16.05 0.18 2.97
C ASN A 170 -14.85 1.11 2.73
N LEU A 171 -14.35 1.72 3.81
CA LEU A 171 -13.35 2.78 3.72
C LEU A 171 -11.91 2.30 3.71
N TYR A 172 -11.60 1.10 4.22
CA TYR A 172 -10.19 0.73 4.45
C TYR A 172 -9.37 0.67 3.15
N LEU A 173 -9.89 0.09 2.08
CA LEU A 173 -9.16 0.00 0.79
C LEU A 173 -8.96 1.37 0.14
N PRO A 174 -10.00 2.21 -0.08
CA PRO A 174 -9.81 3.53 -0.63
C PRO A 174 -8.91 4.42 0.24
N MET A 175 -8.98 4.31 1.57
CA MET A 175 -8.12 5.07 2.47
C MET A 175 -6.67 4.60 2.38
N LEU A 176 -6.38 3.29 2.36
CA LEU A 176 -5.03 2.77 2.17
C LEU A 176 -4.41 3.24 0.86
N TRP A 177 -5.18 3.18 -0.23
CA TRP A 177 -4.72 3.66 -1.53
C TRP A 177 -4.40 5.14 -1.53
N LEU A 178 -5.33 5.96 -1.04
CA LEU A 178 -5.18 7.42 -1.01
C LEU A 178 -4.07 7.88 -0.05
N ILE A 179 -3.91 7.24 1.10
CA ILE A 179 -2.81 7.53 2.04
C ILE A 179 -1.47 7.14 1.39
N SER A 180 -1.40 6.01 0.68
CA SER A 180 -0.20 5.62 -0.06
C SER A 180 0.17 6.64 -1.14
N ALA A 181 -0.80 7.10 -1.92
CA ALA A 181 -0.61 8.12 -2.95
C ALA A 181 -0.19 9.47 -2.36
N GLN A 182 -0.81 9.90 -1.26
CA GLN A 182 -0.41 11.13 -0.55
C GLN A 182 1.00 11.01 0.03
N CYS A 183 1.34 9.87 0.59
CA CYS A 183 2.68 9.60 1.10
C CYS A 183 3.72 9.71 -0.02
N SER A 184 3.40 9.17 -1.19
CA SER A 184 4.25 9.31 -2.37
C SER A 184 4.45 10.76 -2.82
N ASP A 185 3.38 11.56 -2.87
CA ASP A 185 3.46 13.00 -3.21
C ASP A 185 4.39 13.75 -2.24
N VAL A 186 4.30 13.46 -0.95
CA VAL A 186 5.18 14.04 0.08
C VAL A 186 6.64 13.59 -0.10
N LEU A 187 6.87 12.32 -0.41
CA LEU A 187 8.19 11.73 -0.53
C LEU A 187 8.84 11.89 -1.91
N LEU A 188 8.13 12.51 -2.87
CA LEU A 188 8.64 12.68 -4.24
C LEU A 188 9.98 13.42 -4.31
N LYS A 189 10.25 14.33 -3.36
CA LYS A 189 11.52 15.08 -3.25
C LYS A 189 12.50 14.49 -2.23
N ALA A 190 12.13 13.40 -1.58
CA ALA A 190 12.95 12.77 -0.55
C ALA A 190 14.26 12.22 -1.11
N PRO A 191 15.37 12.28 -0.37
CA PRO A 191 16.61 11.62 -0.77
C PRO A 191 16.47 10.09 -0.70
N LEU A 192 17.21 9.41 -1.57
CA LEU A 192 17.39 7.96 -1.56
C LEU A 192 18.82 7.64 -1.13
N THR A 193 18.98 6.89 -0.05
CA THR A 193 20.27 6.39 0.41
C THR A 193 20.37 4.89 0.14
N LEU A 194 21.44 4.47 -0.50
CA LEU A 194 21.77 3.07 -0.70
C LEU A 194 22.63 2.56 0.47
N LEU A 195 22.13 1.55 1.19
CA LEU A 195 22.89 0.84 2.22
C LEU A 195 23.60 -0.36 1.60
N ILE A 196 24.90 -0.40 1.73
CA ILE A 196 25.76 -1.47 1.20
C ILE A 196 26.30 -2.27 2.39
N ASN A 197 25.82 -3.49 2.54
CA ASN A 197 26.24 -4.38 3.60
C ASN A 197 27.58 -5.04 3.27
N LYS A 198 28.59 -4.76 4.08
CA LYS A 198 29.94 -5.35 4.05
C LYS A 198 30.20 -6.28 5.24
N SER A 199 29.20 -6.46 6.12
CA SER A 199 29.30 -7.34 7.28
C SER A 199 29.04 -8.82 6.92
N ASN A 200 29.17 -9.70 7.90
CA ASN A 200 28.86 -11.13 7.73
C ASN A 200 27.37 -11.45 7.92
N VAL A 201 26.60 -10.55 8.55
CA VAL A 201 25.15 -10.72 8.78
C VAL A 201 24.38 -10.21 7.57
N PRO A 202 23.57 -11.03 6.87
CA PRO A 202 22.77 -10.56 5.75
C PRO A 202 21.59 -9.70 6.23
N PHE A 203 21.11 -8.78 5.38
CA PHE A 203 19.77 -8.24 5.54
C PHE A 203 18.72 -9.33 5.40
N ILE A 204 17.73 -9.30 6.28
CA ILE A 204 16.54 -10.15 6.19
C ILE A 204 15.38 -9.36 5.55
N THR A 205 14.33 -10.09 5.12
CA THR A 205 13.05 -9.48 4.74
C THR A 205 11.89 -10.19 5.43
N SER A 206 10.67 -9.67 5.28
CA SER A 206 9.50 -10.21 5.97
C SER A 206 8.23 -10.05 5.15
N ASP A 207 7.09 -10.44 5.72
CA ASP A 207 5.75 -10.13 5.22
C ASP A 207 5.39 -8.63 5.30
N GLN A 208 6.26 -7.82 5.96
CA GLN A 208 6.28 -6.36 5.92
C GLN A 208 7.62 -5.93 5.31
N PRO A 209 7.80 -5.97 3.97
CA PRO A 209 9.11 -5.78 3.34
C PRO A 209 9.64 -4.36 3.43
N VAL A 210 8.76 -3.37 3.47
CA VAL A 210 9.10 -1.96 3.71
C VAL A 210 8.63 -1.58 5.11
N ILE A 211 9.49 -0.92 5.87
CA ILE A 211 9.17 -0.45 7.22
C ILE A 211 9.50 1.03 7.36
N ASN A 212 8.80 1.73 8.26
CA ASN A 212 9.22 3.07 8.70
C ASN A 212 10.15 2.95 9.90
N THR A 213 11.41 3.33 9.77
CA THR A 213 12.40 3.24 10.86
C THR A 213 12.11 4.15 12.05
N LYS A 214 11.20 5.12 11.89
CA LYS A 214 10.76 6.05 12.94
C LYS A 214 9.46 5.60 13.64
N ALA A 215 8.84 4.51 13.20
CA ALA A 215 7.66 3.97 13.86
C ALA A 215 8.04 3.14 15.10
N ASP A 216 7.22 3.24 16.13
CA ASP A 216 7.31 2.35 17.29
C ASP A 216 6.43 1.12 17.08
N TYR A 217 7.02 0.04 16.63
CA TYR A 217 6.31 -1.23 16.37
C TYR A 217 5.87 -1.97 17.65
N SER A 218 6.27 -1.49 18.83
CA SER A 218 5.77 -2.00 20.12
C SER A 218 4.49 -1.28 20.56
N ASP A 219 4.25 -0.07 20.06
CA ASP A 219 3.08 0.75 20.33
C ASP A 219 2.61 1.53 19.09
N LEU A 220 1.78 0.89 18.30
CA LEU A 220 1.21 1.47 17.06
C LEU A 220 0.20 2.60 17.31
N SER A 221 -0.11 2.95 18.57
CA SER A 221 -0.94 4.11 18.89
C SER A 221 -0.14 5.43 18.89
N LYS A 222 1.18 5.35 18.93
CA LYS A 222 2.03 6.53 18.87
C LYS A 222 1.96 7.20 17.51
N GLU A 223 1.90 8.51 17.51
CA GLU A 223 1.91 9.33 16.32
C GLU A 223 3.23 9.17 15.55
N ILE A 224 3.14 8.93 14.27
CA ILE A 224 4.29 8.90 13.35
C ILE A 224 4.51 10.34 12.87
N THR A 225 5.57 10.97 13.36
CA THR A 225 5.93 12.36 13.01
C THR A 225 6.88 12.47 11.82
N GLU A 226 7.55 11.37 11.47
CA GLU A 226 8.54 11.31 10.39
C GLU A 226 8.42 9.99 9.64
N LEU A 227 8.55 10.04 8.31
CA LEU A 227 8.55 8.87 7.44
C LEU A 227 9.96 8.66 6.89
N VAL A 228 10.63 7.60 7.33
CA VAL A 228 11.91 7.13 6.78
C VAL A 228 11.77 5.66 6.43
N PHE A 229 11.55 5.37 5.16
CA PHE A 229 11.32 4.01 4.71
C PHE A 229 12.63 3.25 4.50
N TYR A 230 12.74 2.11 5.17
CA TYR A 230 13.77 1.11 4.96
C TYR A 230 13.21 -0.04 4.15
N TYR A 231 13.91 -0.45 3.09
CA TYR A 231 13.54 -1.57 2.24
C TYR A 231 14.77 -2.42 1.88
N PRO A 232 14.91 -3.64 2.42
CA PRO A 232 15.94 -4.59 2.02
C PRO A 232 15.65 -5.16 0.63
N ILE A 233 16.56 -4.94 -0.31
CA ILE A 233 16.45 -5.38 -1.71
C ILE A 233 17.10 -6.75 -1.90
N SER A 234 18.23 -6.96 -1.25
CA SER A 234 18.98 -8.22 -1.26
C SER A 234 19.71 -8.41 0.08
N PRO A 235 20.31 -9.56 0.34
CA PRO A 235 21.12 -9.74 1.54
C PRO A 235 22.24 -8.71 1.74
N GLN A 236 22.71 -8.07 0.65
CA GLN A 236 23.80 -7.10 0.66
C GLN A 236 23.34 -5.66 0.41
N ILE A 237 22.13 -5.43 -0.06
CA ILE A 237 21.67 -4.11 -0.48
C ILE A 237 20.32 -3.81 0.16
N ALA A 238 20.22 -2.62 0.78
CA ALA A 238 18.95 -2.05 1.21
C ALA A 238 18.90 -0.56 0.82
N ILE A 239 17.74 0.04 0.94
CA ILE A 239 17.56 1.47 0.74
C ILE A 239 16.93 2.12 1.97
N LEU A 240 17.26 3.41 2.16
CA LEU A 240 16.52 4.35 2.99
C LEU A 240 15.94 5.42 2.08
N LEU A 241 14.65 5.65 2.17
CA LEU A 241 13.97 6.76 1.49
C LEU A 241 13.59 7.80 2.53
N ASN A 242 14.00 9.05 2.31
CA ASN A 242 13.79 10.21 3.18
C ASN A 242 14.68 10.26 4.45
N ASP A 243 15.85 9.64 4.42
CA ASP A 243 16.84 9.85 5.45
C ASP A 243 17.82 10.98 5.04
N SER A 244 17.63 12.17 5.61
CA SER A 244 18.44 13.35 5.30
C SER A 244 19.82 13.35 5.97
N VAL A 245 20.06 12.41 6.90
CA VAL A 245 21.33 12.31 7.65
C VAL A 245 22.36 11.47 6.90
N CYS A 246 21.89 10.49 6.14
CA CYS A 246 22.75 9.63 5.33
C CYS A 246 23.06 10.29 3.97
N GLY A 247 24.27 10.05 3.44
CA GLY A 247 24.62 10.40 2.06
C GLY A 247 23.96 9.48 1.04
N ASP A 248 24.29 9.63 -0.25
CA ASP A 248 23.73 8.81 -1.33
C ASP A 248 24.03 7.31 -1.18
N LYS A 249 25.20 6.97 -0.57
CA LYS A 249 25.62 5.60 -0.28
C LYS A 249 26.26 5.53 1.10
N VAL A 250 25.93 4.49 1.85
CA VAL A 250 26.49 4.20 3.18
C VAL A 250 26.91 2.73 3.21
N GLU A 251 28.16 2.48 3.58
CA GLU A 251 28.65 1.13 3.82
C GLU A 251 28.48 0.76 5.31
N LEU A 252 27.76 -0.32 5.57
CA LEU A 252 27.63 -0.92 6.89
C LEU A 252 28.70 -2.00 7.04
N THR A 253 29.63 -1.79 7.95
CA THR A 253 30.85 -2.63 8.06
C THR A 253 30.82 -3.57 9.25
N THR A 254 29.90 -3.36 10.19
CA THR A 254 29.77 -4.18 11.40
C THR A 254 28.46 -5.00 11.38
N ASP A 255 28.51 -6.15 12.05
CA ASP A 255 27.34 -7.02 12.21
C ASP A 255 26.23 -6.32 13.01
N ASP A 256 26.59 -5.48 13.99
CA ASP A 256 25.64 -4.73 14.83
C ASP A 256 24.83 -3.72 14.02
N GLU A 257 25.45 -3.01 13.07
CA GLU A 257 24.75 -2.05 12.20
C GLU A 257 23.64 -2.75 11.38
N VAL A 258 23.94 -3.92 10.81
CA VAL A 258 22.98 -4.69 10.02
C VAL A 258 21.92 -5.32 10.91
N THR A 259 22.31 -5.85 12.07
CA THR A 259 21.38 -6.45 13.03
C THR A 259 20.38 -5.42 13.54
N ALA A 260 20.75 -4.16 13.72
CA ALA A 260 19.83 -3.10 14.12
C ALA A 260 18.67 -2.92 13.12
N TYR A 261 18.93 -2.97 11.81
CA TYR A 261 17.88 -2.93 10.78
C TYR A 261 17.05 -4.23 10.76
N ASN A 262 17.69 -5.37 10.90
CA ASN A 262 17.01 -6.65 10.97
C ASN A 262 16.04 -6.73 12.16
N ASP A 263 16.45 -6.23 13.32
CA ASP A 263 15.62 -6.16 14.54
C ASP A 263 14.38 -5.27 14.36
N LEU A 264 14.55 -4.13 13.69
CA LEU A 264 13.42 -3.25 13.36
C LEU A 264 12.43 -3.95 12.44
N LEU A 265 12.94 -4.62 11.40
CA LEU A 265 12.12 -5.35 10.46
C LEU A 265 11.42 -6.54 11.11
N PHE A 266 12.10 -7.27 12.01
CA PHE A 266 11.50 -8.34 12.80
C PHE A 266 10.36 -7.84 13.70
N LYS A 267 10.55 -6.69 14.38
CA LYS A 267 9.49 -6.08 15.21
C LYS A 267 8.28 -5.67 14.37
N ALA A 268 8.49 -5.21 13.14
CA ALA A 268 7.43 -4.83 12.20
C ALA A 268 6.71 -6.04 11.59
N SER A 269 7.37 -7.19 11.50
CA SER A 269 6.82 -8.39 10.88
C SER A 269 5.63 -8.96 11.65
N LYS A 270 4.63 -9.48 10.93
CA LYS A 270 3.44 -10.10 11.52
C LYS A 270 3.54 -11.62 11.66
N LYS A 271 3.92 -12.30 10.58
CA LYS A 271 3.85 -13.77 10.48
C LYS A 271 5.17 -14.40 10.07
N MET A 272 5.93 -13.75 9.20
CA MET A 272 7.07 -14.39 8.54
C MET A 272 8.25 -13.45 8.35
N ILE A 273 9.44 -14.03 8.52
CA ILE A 273 10.71 -13.43 8.13
C ILE A 273 11.43 -14.39 7.18
N PHE A 274 12.28 -13.83 6.32
CA PHE A 274 13.02 -14.58 5.32
C PHE A 274 14.50 -14.19 5.34
N SER A 275 15.37 -15.17 5.24
CA SER A 275 16.81 -14.99 5.09
C SER A 275 17.35 -16.04 4.13
N ASN A 276 18.45 -15.72 3.45
CA ASN A 276 19.22 -16.69 2.67
C ASN A 276 20.20 -17.51 3.54
N VAL A 277 20.32 -17.17 4.83
CA VAL A 277 21.16 -17.88 5.83
C VAL A 277 20.26 -18.40 6.95
N PRO A 278 20.07 -19.74 7.08
CA PRO A 278 19.17 -20.33 8.07
C PRO A 278 19.53 -19.96 9.52
N ASP A 279 20.81 -19.89 9.86
CA ASP A 279 21.28 -19.63 11.22
C ASP A 279 20.85 -18.25 11.74
N ILE A 280 20.68 -17.28 10.85
CA ILE A 280 20.18 -15.95 11.21
C ILE A 280 18.72 -16.02 11.68
N LEU A 281 17.90 -16.90 11.09
CA LEU A 281 16.50 -17.06 11.48
C LEU A 281 16.33 -17.66 12.88
N GLU A 282 17.33 -18.43 13.36
CA GLU A 282 17.30 -18.99 14.71
C GLU A 282 17.27 -17.91 15.80
N GLN A 283 17.87 -16.74 15.53
CA GLN A 283 17.90 -15.61 16.46
C GLN A 283 16.53 -14.94 16.61
N TYR A 284 15.64 -15.15 15.63
CA TYR A 284 14.31 -14.54 15.56
C TYR A 284 13.16 -15.54 15.80
N LYS A 285 13.44 -16.75 16.29
CA LYS A 285 12.39 -17.68 16.71
C LYS A 285 11.68 -17.13 17.95
N LYS A 286 10.36 -16.98 17.83
CA LYS A 286 9.46 -16.63 18.95
C LYS A 286 9.09 -17.89 19.71
#